data_38d368956d0ac31843293ba0af220a1d
#
_entry.id   38d368956d0ac31843293ba0af220a1d
#
_cell.length_a   1.000
_cell.length_b   1.000
_cell.length_c   1.000
_cell.angle_alpha   90.00
_cell.angle_beta   90.00
_cell.angle_gamma   90.00
#
_symmetry.space_group_name_H-M   'P 1'
#
loop_
_entity.id
_entity.type
_entity.pdbx_description
1 polymer ?
#
loop_
_entity_poly.entity_id
_entity_poly.type
_entity_poly.pdbx_seq_one_letter_code
_entity_poly.pdbx_strand_id
1 'polypeptide(L)'
;MLLSYEPYELRMFPLFVYYIILIILASILTAKIFFKWKERQVKPPLYLFIVFLLMTASIASLTIGLSEVIITGWKKEIYRLSLPLGYSLFIVSNWFLYLFISHMISKEPKKSLIPLIVIGVVIIISVFLPWNYYGQPPEDYAGKINIRLYTTVSFVLYSFIFYLIIAMICRKTKKATEDKKVRAGFLLLFLSALSMICFFIFLVIENLMIVLFDDPGFSIYFFIAWAFTFLFFVFSYLSLVMPNWLIKLIEKK
;
A
#
# COMPACT_ATOMS: atom_id res chain seq x y z
N MET A 1 20.14 30.56 10.52
CA MET A 1 19.12 29.85 11.26
C MET A 1 19.29 28.35 11.03
N LEU A 2 19.60 27.55 12.04
CA LEU A 2 19.74 26.11 11.90
C LEU A 2 18.34 25.55 11.84
N LEU A 3 17.98 24.91 10.72
CA LEU A 3 16.77 24.10 10.61
C LEU A 3 16.81 23.06 11.73
N SER A 4 15.89 23.14 12.68
CA SER A 4 15.81 22.15 13.75
C SER A 4 15.10 20.90 13.21
N TYR A 5 15.87 19.88 12.80
CA TYR A 5 15.32 18.60 12.40
C TYR A 5 14.98 17.75 13.63
N GLU A 6 13.93 16.93 13.50
CA GLU A 6 13.62 15.94 14.53
C GLU A 6 14.71 14.84 14.58
N PRO A 7 15.13 14.42 15.79
CA PRO A 7 16.16 13.41 15.94
C PRO A 7 15.65 12.02 15.58
N TYR A 8 16.59 11.12 15.30
CA TYR A 8 16.35 9.70 15.15
C TYR A 8 15.82 9.09 16.45
N GLU A 9 14.85 8.18 16.30
CA GLU A 9 14.32 7.40 17.41
C GLU A 9 14.63 5.91 17.20
N LEU A 10 15.12 5.23 18.24
CA LEU A 10 15.54 3.83 18.16
C LEU A 10 14.42 2.89 17.65
N ARG A 11 13.16 3.22 17.90
CA ARG A 11 11.99 2.45 17.42
C ARG A 11 11.82 2.49 15.89
N MET A 12 12.51 3.36 15.17
CA MET A 12 12.50 3.38 13.69
C MET A 12 13.35 2.27 13.07
N PHE A 13 14.35 1.75 13.79
CA PHE A 13 15.24 0.72 13.26
C PHE A 13 14.53 -0.62 12.97
N PRO A 14 13.70 -1.18 13.85
CA PRO A 14 12.92 -2.37 13.54
C PRO A 14 12.04 -2.19 12.30
N LEU A 15 11.45 -1.01 12.12
CA LEU A 15 10.64 -0.69 10.96
C LEU A 15 11.47 -0.69 9.66
N PHE A 16 12.67 -0.14 9.69
CA PHE A 16 13.58 -0.14 8.55
C PHE A 16 13.91 -1.58 8.09
N VAL A 17 14.27 -2.45 9.04
CA VAL A 17 14.53 -3.87 8.74
C VAL A 17 13.27 -4.54 8.16
N TYR A 18 12.13 -4.22 8.71
CA TYR A 18 10.85 -4.73 8.25
C TYR A 18 10.53 -4.30 6.80
N TYR A 19 10.78 -3.04 6.45
CA TYR A 19 10.60 -2.55 5.08
C TYR A 19 11.52 -3.25 4.09
N ILE A 20 12.76 -3.56 4.47
CA ILE A 20 13.67 -4.35 3.62
C ILE A 20 13.07 -5.74 3.33
N ILE A 21 12.54 -6.42 4.36
CA ILE A 21 11.87 -7.72 4.19
C ILE A 21 10.66 -7.59 3.25
N LEU A 22 9.85 -6.56 3.41
CA LEU A 22 8.71 -6.30 2.53
C LEU A 22 9.12 -6.03 1.09
N ILE A 23 10.20 -5.25 0.84
CA ILE A 23 10.71 -5.00 -0.51
C ILE A 23 11.13 -6.32 -1.17
N ILE A 24 11.84 -7.17 -0.47
CA ILE A 24 12.26 -8.48 -1.00
C ILE A 24 11.03 -9.30 -1.39
N LEU A 25 10.06 -9.43 -0.49
CA LEU A 25 8.83 -10.20 -0.73
C LEU A 25 8.01 -9.61 -1.90
N ALA A 26 7.82 -8.30 -1.92
CA ALA A 26 7.11 -7.59 -2.98
C ALA A 26 7.82 -7.70 -4.33
N SER A 27 9.16 -7.63 -4.36
CA SER A 27 9.96 -7.79 -5.58
C SER A 27 9.84 -9.21 -6.15
N ILE A 28 9.88 -10.23 -5.30
CA ILE A 28 9.67 -11.64 -5.72
C ILE A 28 8.28 -11.79 -6.36
N LEU A 29 7.23 -11.25 -5.73
CA LEU A 29 5.88 -11.31 -6.26
C LEU A 29 5.77 -10.57 -7.59
N THR A 30 6.31 -9.35 -7.66
CA THR A 30 6.33 -8.52 -8.87
C THR A 30 7.01 -9.24 -10.02
N ALA A 31 8.18 -9.83 -9.80
CA ALA A 31 8.91 -10.61 -10.80
C ALA A 31 8.11 -11.82 -11.29
N LYS A 32 7.50 -12.59 -10.38
CA LYS A 32 6.67 -13.75 -10.74
C LYS A 32 5.46 -13.36 -11.61
N ILE A 33 4.81 -12.24 -11.29
CA ILE A 33 3.67 -11.74 -12.09
C ILE A 33 4.14 -11.23 -13.45
N PHE A 34 5.31 -10.55 -13.51
CA PHE A 34 5.93 -10.12 -14.77
C PHE A 34 6.17 -11.30 -15.71
N PHE A 35 6.78 -12.39 -15.21
CA PHE A 35 6.99 -13.59 -16.04
C PHE A 35 5.68 -14.21 -16.51
N LYS A 36 4.66 -14.27 -15.66
CA LYS A 36 3.31 -14.73 -16.09
C LYS A 36 2.68 -13.83 -17.17
N TRP A 37 2.89 -12.52 -17.06
CA TRP A 37 2.45 -11.61 -18.13
C TRP A 37 3.23 -11.86 -19.44
N LYS A 38 4.56 -12.00 -19.34
CA LYS A 38 5.41 -12.27 -20.51
C LYS A 38 5.03 -13.57 -21.24
N GLU A 39 4.62 -14.60 -20.51
CA GLU A 39 4.15 -15.86 -21.07
C GLU A 39 2.78 -15.74 -21.74
N ARG A 40 1.84 -15.02 -21.11
CA ARG A 40 0.44 -14.98 -21.54
C ARG A 40 0.11 -13.83 -22.47
N GLN A 41 0.86 -12.73 -22.47
CA GLN A 41 0.68 -11.50 -23.25
C GLN A 41 -0.75 -10.90 -23.17
N VAL A 42 -1.43 -11.07 -22.03
CA VAL A 42 -2.78 -10.55 -21.79
C VAL A 42 -2.76 -9.39 -20.78
N LYS A 43 -3.75 -8.48 -20.88
CA LYS A 43 -3.80 -7.25 -20.07
C LYS A 43 -3.88 -7.46 -18.54
N PRO A 44 -4.71 -8.40 -17.99
CA PRO A 44 -4.88 -8.48 -16.55
C PRO A 44 -3.59 -8.74 -15.75
N PRO A 45 -2.70 -9.68 -16.11
CA PRO A 45 -1.41 -9.83 -15.45
C PRO A 45 -0.50 -8.61 -15.60
N LEU A 46 -0.58 -7.86 -16.72
CA LEU A 46 0.17 -6.61 -16.89
C LEU A 46 -0.26 -5.56 -15.85
N TYR A 47 -1.57 -5.37 -15.69
CA TYR A 47 -2.07 -4.42 -14.68
C TYR A 47 -1.63 -4.81 -13.27
N LEU A 48 -1.73 -6.08 -12.90
CA LEU A 48 -1.24 -6.57 -11.61
C LEU A 48 0.28 -6.38 -11.45
N PHE A 49 1.06 -6.64 -12.50
CA PHE A 49 2.50 -6.35 -12.48
C PHE A 49 2.77 -4.89 -12.14
N ILE A 50 2.08 -3.96 -12.81
CA ILE A 50 2.25 -2.51 -12.56
C ILE A 50 1.80 -2.16 -11.13
N VAL A 51 0.69 -2.73 -10.64
CA VAL A 51 0.24 -2.54 -9.25
C VAL A 51 1.34 -2.91 -8.26
N PHE A 52 1.88 -4.12 -8.36
CA PHE A 52 2.90 -4.58 -7.41
C PHE A 52 4.24 -3.88 -7.60
N LEU A 53 4.60 -3.48 -8.82
CA LEU A 53 5.79 -2.66 -9.09
C LEU A 53 5.68 -1.30 -8.36
N LEU A 54 4.56 -0.61 -8.51
CA LEU A 54 4.33 0.68 -7.86
C LEU A 54 4.25 0.56 -6.33
N MET A 55 3.64 -0.50 -5.81
CA MET A 55 3.64 -0.77 -4.37
C MET A 55 5.06 -1.06 -3.84
N THR A 56 5.86 -1.82 -4.58
CA THR A 56 7.26 -2.07 -4.24
C THR A 56 8.06 -0.76 -4.23
N ALA A 57 7.87 0.09 -5.24
CA ALA A 57 8.50 1.40 -5.31
C ALA A 57 8.03 2.34 -4.17
N SER A 58 6.76 2.26 -3.77
CA SER A 58 6.23 2.97 -2.60
C SER A 58 6.98 2.59 -1.32
N ILE A 59 7.11 1.28 -1.04
CA ILE A 59 7.84 0.81 0.15
C ILE A 59 9.33 1.17 0.05
N ALA A 60 9.93 1.09 -1.15
CA ALA A 60 11.32 1.47 -1.37
C ALA A 60 11.55 2.96 -1.07
N SER A 61 10.62 3.84 -1.46
CA SER A 61 10.73 5.27 -1.14
C SER A 61 10.72 5.51 0.37
N LEU A 62 9.84 4.82 1.14
CA LEU A 62 9.82 4.88 2.60
C LEU A 62 11.12 4.35 3.22
N THR A 63 11.68 3.29 2.65
CA THR A 63 12.96 2.71 3.11
C THR A 63 14.11 3.68 2.89
N ILE A 64 14.15 4.37 1.75
CA ILE A 64 15.16 5.38 1.45
C ILE A 64 15.05 6.55 2.45
N GLY A 65 13.84 7.00 2.75
CA GLY A 65 13.62 8.02 3.78
C GLY A 65 14.13 7.60 5.15
N LEU A 66 13.81 6.39 5.60
CA LEU A 66 14.31 5.86 6.88
C LEU A 66 15.84 5.64 6.86
N SER A 67 16.44 5.30 5.72
CA SER A 67 17.89 5.18 5.58
C SER A 67 18.57 6.52 5.87
N GLU A 68 18.04 7.64 5.35
CA GLU A 68 18.56 8.97 5.66
C GLU A 68 18.54 9.23 7.17
N VAL A 69 17.42 8.94 7.84
CA VAL A 69 17.27 9.15 9.29
C VAL A 69 18.29 8.34 10.09
N ILE A 70 18.48 7.06 9.74
CA ILE A 70 19.40 6.16 10.43
C ILE A 70 20.86 6.61 10.22
N ILE A 71 21.22 7.02 9.00
CA ILE A 71 22.60 7.40 8.65
C ILE A 71 22.95 8.77 9.24
N THR A 72 22.02 9.72 9.20
CA THR A 72 22.29 11.12 9.59
C THR A 72 21.94 11.42 11.05
N GLY A 73 21.15 10.57 11.70
CA GLY A 73 20.57 10.81 13.03
C GLY A 73 19.41 11.82 13.05
N TRP A 74 18.92 12.25 11.87
CA TRP A 74 17.93 13.32 11.75
C TRP A 74 16.92 13.05 10.65
N LYS A 75 15.64 13.41 10.86
CA LYS A 75 14.56 13.37 9.85
C LYS A 75 14.71 14.56 8.90
N LYS A 76 15.49 14.41 7.81
CA LYS A 76 15.79 15.45 6.83
C LYS A 76 14.86 15.42 5.60
N GLU A 77 15.29 16.03 4.51
CA GLU A 77 14.46 16.27 3.34
C GLU A 77 14.04 15.01 2.57
N ILE A 78 14.91 13.99 2.49
CA ILE A 78 14.57 12.72 1.83
C ILE A 78 13.48 11.99 2.62
N TYR A 79 13.60 11.96 3.97
CA TYR A 79 12.56 11.39 4.83
C TYR A 79 11.21 12.10 4.64
N ARG A 80 11.22 13.43 4.62
CA ARG A 80 10.01 14.24 4.44
C ARG A 80 9.34 14.00 3.09
N LEU A 81 10.12 13.81 2.02
CA LEU A 81 9.61 13.53 0.68
C LEU A 81 9.15 12.09 0.52
N SER A 82 9.74 11.15 1.26
CA SER A 82 9.51 9.71 1.10
C SER A 82 8.05 9.29 1.33
N LEU A 83 7.38 9.85 2.32
CA LEU A 83 5.99 9.51 2.64
C LEU A 83 5.00 10.05 1.59
N PRO A 84 5.04 11.34 1.20
CA PRO A 84 4.25 11.85 0.08
C PRO A 84 4.45 11.07 -1.21
N LEU A 85 5.70 10.73 -1.55
CA LEU A 85 6.02 9.93 -2.72
C LEU A 85 5.44 8.52 -2.61
N GLY A 86 5.58 7.88 -1.44
CA GLY A 86 5.01 6.56 -1.18
C GLY A 86 3.49 6.54 -1.35
N TYR A 87 2.77 7.50 -0.78
CA TYR A 87 1.32 7.63 -0.94
C TYR A 87 0.93 7.86 -2.41
N SER A 88 1.67 8.69 -3.13
CA SER A 88 1.41 8.98 -4.55
C SER A 88 1.56 7.75 -5.43
N LEU A 89 2.65 6.99 -5.25
CA LEU A 89 2.86 5.72 -5.96
C LEU A 89 1.75 4.71 -5.66
N PHE A 90 1.30 4.67 -4.41
CA PHE A 90 0.20 3.80 -4.00
C PHE A 90 -1.13 4.22 -4.64
N ILE A 91 -1.45 5.52 -4.71
CA ILE A 91 -2.65 6.04 -5.40
C ILE A 91 -2.62 5.66 -6.89
N VAL A 92 -1.47 5.86 -7.55
CA VAL A 92 -1.31 5.46 -8.95
C VAL A 92 -1.49 3.95 -9.11
N SER A 93 -1.00 3.13 -8.17
CA SER A 93 -1.22 1.68 -8.20
C SER A 93 -2.71 1.31 -8.16
N ASN A 94 -3.53 2.07 -7.42
CA ASN A 94 -4.98 1.85 -7.36
C ASN A 94 -5.67 2.09 -8.72
N TRP A 95 -5.17 2.96 -9.59
CA TRP A 95 -5.71 3.13 -10.95
C TRP A 95 -5.53 1.86 -11.78
N PHE A 96 -4.35 1.25 -11.72
CA PHE A 96 -4.10 -0.02 -12.40
C PHE A 96 -4.86 -1.19 -11.75
N LEU A 97 -5.03 -1.14 -10.44
CA LEU A 97 -5.87 -2.09 -9.70
C LEU A 97 -7.34 -2.00 -10.16
N TYR A 98 -7.84 -0.78 -10.39
CA TYR A 98 -9.17 -0.57 -10.96
C TYR A 98 -9.28 -1.15 -12.37
N LEU A 99 -8.28 -0.95 -13.23
CA LEU A 99 -8.25 -1.55 -14.57
C LEU A 99 -8.28 -3.09 -14.50
N PHE A 100 -7.53 -3.68 -13.58
CA PHE A 100 -7.58 -5.12 -13.32
C PHE A 100 -8.99 -5.57 -12.90
N ILE A 101 -9.59 -4.88 -11.90
CA ILE A 101 -10.94 -5.18 -11.42
C ILE A 101 -11.97 -5.05 -12.55
N SER A 102 -11.87 -4.01 -13.36
CA SER A 102 -12.78 -3.79 -14.49
C SER A 102 -12.73 -4.93 -15.50
N HIS A 103 -11.56 -5.48 -15.76
CA HIS A 103 -11.42 -6.66 -16.63
C HIS A 103 -11.98 -7.94 -16.01
N MET A 104 -12.02 -8.05 -14.69
CA MET A 104 -12.62 -9.19 -13.99
C MET A 104 -14.16 -9.16 -14.03
N ILE A 105 -14.76 -7.97 -14.03
CA ILE A 105 -16.22 -7.80 -13.97
C ILE A 105 -16.82 -7.62 -15.36
N SER A 106 -16.16 -6.88 -16.22
CA SER A 106 -16.66 -6.47 -17.54
C SER A 106 -15.48 -6.28 -18.50
N LYS A 107 -15.64 -6.73 -19.74
CA LYS A 107 -14.59 -6.66 -20.77
C LYS A 107 -14.18 -5.25 -21.19
N GLU A 108 -14.87 -4.20 -20.73
CA GLU A 108 -14.60 -2.80 -21.11
C GLU A 108 -14.19 -1.95 -19.90
N PRO A 109 -13.11 -1.12 -20.01
CA PRO A 109 -12.76 -0.15 -19.00
C PRO A 109 -13.87 0.91 -18.93
N LYS A 110 -14.50 1.05 -17.76
CA LYS A 110 -15.64 1.95 -17.56
C LYS A 110 -15.20 3.43 -17.59
N LYS A 111 -16.07 4.31 -18.08
CA LYS A 111 -15.94 5.79 -18.04
C LYS A 111 -15.65 6.32 -16.63
N SER A 112 -15.88 5.54 -15.58
CA SER A 112 -15.60 5.87 -14.17
C SER A 112 -14.12 5.93 -13.78
N LEU A 113 -13.16 5.56 -14.66
CA LEU A 113 -11.73 5.72 -14.39
C LEU A 113 -11.33 7.21 -14.32
N ILE A 114 -11.91 8.07 -15.16
CA ILE A 114 -11.56 9.51 -15.20
C ILE A 114 -11.81 10.19 -13.86
N PRO A 115 -13.04 10.13 -13.25
CA PRO A 115 -13.26 10.74 -11.95
C PRO A 115 -12.37 10.15 -10.84
N LEU A 116 -12.05 8.86 -10.89
CA LEU A 116 -11.10 8.25 -9.96
C LEU A 116 -9.70 8.84 -10.09
N ILE A 117 -9.21 9.03 -11.32
CA ILE A 117 -7.92 9.70 -11.55
C ILE A 117 -7.96 11.13 -11.02
N VAL A 118 -9.01 11.90 -11.31
CA VAL A 118 -9.13 13.29 -10.84
C VAL A 118 -9.08 13.36 -9.31
N ILE A 119 -9.85 12.53 -8.61
CA ILE A 119 -9.84 12.47 -7.14
C ILE A 119 -8.44 12.07 -6.65
N GLY A 120 -7.82 11.05 -7.25
CA GLY A 120 -6.47 10.62 -6.89
C GLY A 120 -5.41 11.72 -7.08
N VAL A 121 -5.48 12.49 -8.17
CA VAL A 121 -4.59 13.63 -8.42
C VAL A 121 -4.78 14.72 -7.36
N VAL A 122 -6.01 15.05 -6.98
CA VAL A 122 -6.29 16.02 -5.91
C VAL A 122 -5.68 15.55 -4.58
N ILE A 123 -5.79 14.26 -4.24
CA ILE A 123 -5.19 13.71 -3.03
C ILE A 123 -3.66 13.77 -3.12
N ILE A 124 -3.05 13.41 -4.26
CA ILE A 124 -1.60 13.50 -4.47
C ILE A 124 -1.12 14.94 -4.24
N ILE A 125 -1.77 15.92 -4.86
CA ILE A 125 -1.42 17.33 -4.67
C ILE A 125 -1.53 17.69 -3.19
N SER A 126 -2.64 17.31 -2.52
CA SER A 126 -2.84 17.64 -1.11
C SER A 126 -1.78 17.03 -0.18
N VAL A 127 -1.28 15.82 -0.50
CA VAL A 127 -0.24 15.14 0.29
C VAL A 127 1.11 15.85 0.18
N PHE A 128 1.41 16.50 -0.94
CA PHE A 128 2.64 17.30 -1.12
C PHE A 128 2.55 18.71 -0.54
N LEU A 129 1.39 19.14 -0.05
CA LEU A 129 1.29 20.46 0.56
C LEU A 129 2.14 20.54 1.84
N PRO A 130 2.83 21.70 2.05
CA PRO A 130 3.70 21.88 3.22
C PRO A 130 2.98 21.71 4.56
N TRP A 131 1.67 21.93 4.59
CA TRP A 131 0.82 21.86 5.79
C TRP A 131 0.57 20.45 6.33
N ASN A 132 1.08 19.42 5.67
CA ASN A 132 0.99 18.03 6.17
C ASN A 132 2.01 17.72 7.27
N TYR A 133 3.07 18.49 7.39
CA TYR A 133 4.10 18.32 8.42
C TYR A 133 4.63 16.87 8.55
N TYR A 134 5.00 16.27 7.44
CA TYR A 134 5.71 14.99 7.45
C TYR A 134 7.17 15.22 7.85
N GLY A 135 7.47 14.97 9.12
CA GLY A 135 8.68 15.42 9.77
C GLY A 135 8.51 16.83 10.35
N GLN A 136 9.60 17.47 10.75
CA GLN A 136 9.51 18.81 11.32
C GLN A 136 9.19 19.85 10.24
N PRO A 137 8.14 20.68 10.41
CA PRO A 137 7.84 21.71 9.43
C PRO A 137 8.94 22.75 9.39
N PRO A 138 9.33 23.27 8.22
CA PRO A 138 10.14 24.47 8.12
C PRO A 138 9.50 25.64 8.89
N GLU A 139 10.33 26.55 9.40
CA GLU A 139 9.85 27.75 10.12
C GLU A 139 8.84 28.58 9.31
N ASP A 140 8.95 28.54 7.97
CA ASP A 140 8.03 29.20 7.04
C ASP A 140 6.57 28.70 7.13
N TYR A 141 6.33 27.56 7.76
CA TYR A 141 5.00 26.96 7.95
C TYR A 141 4.48 27.08 9.39
N ALA A 142 5.25 27.73 10.27
CA ALA A 142 4.82 27.98 11.63
C ALA A 142 3.49 28.71 11.66
N GLY A 143 2.55 28.22 12.49
CA GLY A 143 1.21 28.80 12.62
C GLY A 143 0.20 28.39 11.54
N LYS A 144 0.56 27.59 10.54
CA LYS A 144 -0.40 27.04 9.57
C LYS A 144 -1.11 25.81 10.13
N ILE A 145 -2.35 25.60 9.70
CA ILE A 145 -3.17 24.43 10.13
C ILE A 145 -2.54 23.15 9.60
N ASN A 146 -2.32 22.18 10.50
CA ASN A 146 -1.90 20.84 10.11
C ASN A 146 -3.07 20.07 9.47
N ILE A 147 -2.94 19.72 8.19
CA ILE A 147 -3.97 18.97 7.45
C ILE A 147 -3.65 17.48 7.29
N ARG A 148 -2.59 16.99 7.96
CA ARG A 148 -2.10 15.61 7.85
C ARG A 148 -3.19 14.56 8.06
N LEU A 149 -4.05 14.75 9.05
CA LEU A 149 -5.15 13.84 9.32
C LEU A 149 -6.10 13.75 8.13
N TYR A 150 -6.52 14.90 7.60
CA TYR A 150 -7.47 14.94 6.48
C TYR A 150 -6.90 14.31 5.21
N THR A 151 -5.64 14.59 4.89
CA THR A 151 -4.98 14.01 3.71
C THR A 151 -4.77 12.51 3.85
N THR A 152 -4.37 12.04 5.04
CA THR A 152 -4.22 10.60 5.32
C THR A 152 -5.56 9.89 5.28
N VAL A 153 -6.61 10.44 5.90
CA VAL A 153 -7.96 9.85 5.85
C VAL A 153 -8.49 9.81 4.42
N SER A 154 -8.29 10.87 3.63
CA SER A 154 -8.69 10.92 2.22
C SER A 154 -7.96 9.84 1.40
N PHE A 155 -6.66 9.69 1.58
CA PHE A 155 -5.86 8.64 0.96
C PHE A 155 -6.36 7.24 1.35
N VAL A 156 -6.61 7.03 2.65
CA VAL A 156 -7.09 5.75 3.18
C VAL A 156 -8.47 5.41 2.62
N LEU A 157 -9.44 6.32 2.69
CA LEU A 157 -10.80 6.10 2.16
C LEU A 157 -10.78 5.82 0.66
N TYR A 158 -9.99 6.59 -0.09
CA TYR A 158 -9.80 6.38 -1.51
C TYR A 158 -9.30 4.97 -1.82
N SER A 159 -8.24 4.54 -1.13
CA SER A 159 -7.64 3.22 -1.34
C SER A 159 -8.52 2.08 -0.82
N PHE A 160 -9.17 2.26 0.32
CA PHE A 160 -10.07 1.30 0.96
C PHE A 160 -11.18 0.81 0.02
N ILE A 161 -11.77 1.73 -0.78
CA ILE A 161 -12.84 1.40 -1.72
C ILE A 161 -12.39 0.31 -2.71
N PHE A 162 -11.18 0.39 -3.24
CA PHE A 162 -10.69 -0.61 -4.21
C PHE A 162 -10.56 -2.00 -3.58
N TYR A 163 -10.00 -2.07 -2.37
CA TYR A 163 -9.83 -3.36 -1.67
C TYR A 163 -11.17 -3.93 -1.19
N LEU A 164 -12.11 -3.08 -0.81
CA LEU A 164 -13.48 -3.51 -0.49
C LEU A 164 -14.17 -4.14 -1.73
N ILE A 165 -14.04 -3.51 -2.89
CA ILE A 165 -14.59 -4.04 -4.14
C ILE A 165 -13.94 -5.40 -4.47
N ILE A 166 -12.61 -5.52 -4.37
CA ILE A 166 -11.91 -6.80 -4.59
C ILE A 166 -12.43 -7.86 -3.63
N ALA A 167 -12.54 -7.55 -2.34
CA ALA A 167 -13.05 -8.50 -1.34
C ALA A 167 -14.47 -8.99 -1.69
N MET A 168 -15.36 -8.07 -2.08
CA MET A 168 -16.73 -8.44 -2.49
C MET A 168 -16.75 -9.34 -3.73
N ILE A 169 -15.94 -9.02 -4.76
CA ILE A 169 -15.84 -9.83 -5.98
C ILE A 169 -15.31 -11.21 -5.66
N CYS A 170 -14.20 -11.28 -4.92
CA CYS A 170 -13.58 -12.56 -4.54
C CYS A 170 -14.56 -13.44 -3.75
N ARG A 171 -15.32 -12.86 -2.81
CA ARG A 171 -16.35 -13.58 -2.05
C ARG A 171 -17.46 -14.12 -2.97
N LYS A 172 -17.93 -13.31 -3.92
CA LYS A 172 -18.97 -13.72 -4.89
C LYS A 172 -18.46 -14.82 -5.81
N THR A 173 -17.29 -14.65 -6.41
CA THR A 173 -16.71 -15.63 -7.35
C THR A 173 -16.35 -16.94 -6.65
N LYS A 174 -15.80 -16.88 -5.43
CA LYS A 174 -15.54 -18.06 -4.61
C LYS A 174 -16.80 -18.92 -4.41
N LYS A 175 -17.97 -18.28 -4.21
CA LYS A 175 -19.25 -19.02 -4.02
C LYS A 175 -19.78 -19.62 -5.32
N ALA A 176 -19.50 -19.00 -6.46
CA ALA A 176 -20.00 -19.41 -7.77
C ALA A 176 -19.11 -20.45 -8.47
N THR A 177 -17.91 -20.72 -7.96
CA THR A 177 -16.92 -21.59 -8.60
C THR A 177 -16.90 -22.98 -7.95
N GLU A 178 -17.01 -24.03 -8.76
CA GLU A 178 -16.93 -25.44 -8.33
C GLU A 178 -15.48 -25.95 -8.29
N ASP A 179 -14.59 -25.41 -9.14
CA ASP A 179 -13.17 -25.77 -9.18
C ASP A 179 -12.47 -25.41 -7.86
N LYS A 180 -11.96 -26.45 -7.17
CA LYS A 180 -11.29 -26.32 -5.87
C LYS A 180 -10.08 -25.39 -5.91
N LYS A 181 -9.28 -25.41 -7.00
CA LYS A 181 -8.09 -24.57 -7.15
C LYS A 181 -8.48 -23.09 -7.30
N VAL A 182 -9.41 -22.82 -8.20
CA VAL A 182 -9.93 -21.47 -8.43
C VAL A 182 -10.60 -20.92 -7.18
N ARG A 183 -11.39 -21.73 -6.48
CA ARG A 183 -12.02 -21.38 -5.21
C ARG A 183 -11.02 -21.03 -4.11
N ALA A 184 -9.92 -21.79 -4.00
CA ALA A 184 -8.84 -21.52 -3.05
C ALA A 184 -8.08 -20.23 -3.43
N GLY A 185 -7.83 -19.98 -4.71
CA GLY A 185 -7.23 -18.74 -5.20
C GLY A 185 -8.05 -17.51 -4.82
N PHE A 186 -9.36 -17.54 -5.05
CA PHE A 186 -10.24 -16.43 -4.66
C PHE A 186 -10.37 -16.27 -3.14
N LEU A 187 -10.28 -17.35 -2.35
CA LEU A 187 -10.21 -17.24 -0.90
C LEU A 187 -8.94 -16.50 -0.44
N LEU A 188 -7.80 -16.86 -0.98
CA LEU A 188 -6.53 -16.22 -0.64
C LEU A 188 -6.48 -14.75 -1.09
N LEU A 189 -7.03 -14.45 -2.27
CA LEU A 189 -7.15 -13.06 -2.73
C LEU A 189 -8.12 -12.24 -1.87
N PHE A 190 -9.19 -12.85 -1.38
CA PHE A 190 -10.08 -12.23 -0.40
C PHE A 190 -9.35 -11.92 0.91
N LEU A 191 -8.56 -12.86 1.44
CA LEU A 191 -7.76 -12.66 2.65
C LEU A 191 -6.70 -11.58 2.45
N SER A 192 -6.08 -11.52 1.27
CA SER A 192 -5.17 -10.44 0.89
C SER A 192 -5.87 -9.08 0.93
N ALA A 193 -7.02 -8.93 0.29
CA ALA A 193 -7.78 -7.69 0.31
C ALA A 193 -8.20 -7.28 1.73
N LEU A 194 -8.63 -8.26 2.55
CA LEU A 194 -8.98 -8.03 3.95
C LEU A 194 -7.77 -7.55 4.77
N SER A 195 -6.58 -8.09 4.51
CA SER A 195 -5.34 -7.64 5.16
C SER A 195 -5.07 -6.16 4.84
N MET A 196 -5.25 -5.71 3.59
CA MET A 196 -5.11 -4.28 3.26
C MET A 196 -6.18 -3.40 3.91
N ILE A 197 -7.40 -3.90 4.03
CA ILE A 197 -8.45 -3.19 4.78
C ILE A 197 -8.03 -2.99 6.24
N CYS A 198 -7.51 -4.03 6.89
CA CYS A 198 -6.98 -3.93 8.26
C CYS A 198 -5.80 -2.95 8.33
N PHE A 199 -4.85 -3.00 7.37
CA PHE A 199 -3.77 -2.02 7.29
C PHE A 199 -4.29 -0.59 7.33
N PHE A 200 -5.29 -0.25 6.51
CA PHE A 200 -5.85 1.09 6.46
C PHE A 200 -6.53 1.50 7.78
N ILE A 201 -7.25 0.59 8.43
CA ILE A 201 -7.89 0.85 9.72
C ILE A 201 -6.82 1.22 10.77
N PHE A 202 -5.76 0.42 10.89
CA PHE A 202 -4.68 0.68 11.84
C PHE A 202 -3.87 1.94 11.49
N LEU A 203 -3.72 2.26 10.20
CA LEU A 203 -3.09 3.51 9.76
C LEU A 203 -3.90 4.75 10.16
N VAL A 204 -5.23 4.67 10.11
CA VAL A 204 -6.11 5.75 10.63
C VAL A 204 -5.96 5.87 12.15
N ILE A 205 -5.97 4.77 12.88
CA ILE A 205 -5.78 4.78 14.34
C ILE A 205 -4.44 5.44 14.70
N GLU A 206 -3.35 5.08 14.02
CA GLU A 206 -2.04 5.70 14.20
C GLU A 206 -2.09 7.21 13.99
N ASN A 207 -2.72 7.68 12.92
CA ASN A 207 -2.82 9.12 12.67
C ASN A 207 -3.71 9.84 13.69
N LEU A 208 -4.73 9.20 14.23
CA LEU A 208 -5.52 9.73 15.33
C LEU A 208 -4.68 9.86 16.61
N MET A 209 -3.82 8.87 16.90
CA MET A 209 -2.90 8.93 18.06
C MET A 209 -1.95 10.12 17.92
N ILE A 210 -1.37 10.32 16.74
CA ILE A 210 -0.46 11.45 16.48
C ILE A 210 -1.18 12.80 16.63
N VAL A 211 -2.39 12.95 16.09
CA VAL A 211 -3.06 14.26 16.00
C VAL A 211 -3.85 14.61 17.28
N LEU A 212 -4.45 13.63 17.95
CA LEU A 212 -5.32 13.87 19.12
C LEU A 212 -4.60 13.68 20.46
N PHE A 213 -3.54 12.87 20.48
CA PHE A 213 -2.84 12.50 21.72
C PHE A 213 -1.37 12.91 21.73
N ASP A 214 -0.93 13.70 20.70
CA ASP A 214 0.45 14.16 20.54
C ASP A 214 1.48 13.02 20.57
N ASP A 215 1.08 11.80 20.12
CA ASP A 215 2.00 10.67 20.02
C ASP A 215 3.05 11.00 18.94
N PRO A 216 4.34 10.78 19.23
CA PRO A 216 5.40 11.07 18.26
C PRO A 216 5.37 10.18 17.01
N GLY A 217 4.44 9.23 16.94
CA GLY A 217 4.31 8.26 15.86
C GLY A 217 5.10 6.98 16.11
N PHE A 218 5.02 6.03 15.17
CA PHE A 218 5.61 4.68 15.31
C PHE A 218 5.09 3.93 16.54
N SER A 219 3.80 4.09 16.84
CA SER A 219 3.12 3.37 17.92
C SER A 219 2.95 1.88 17.58
N ILE A 220 2.45 1.10 18.53
CA ILE A 220 2.14 -0.32 18.30
C ILE A 220 1.13 -0.50 17.15
N TYR A 221 0.20 0.44 16.95
CA TYR A 221 -0.77 0.40 15.86
C TYR A 221 -0.11 0.50 14.49
N PHE A 222 0.96 1.28 14.37
CA PHE A 222 1.74 1.38 13.15
C PHE A 222 2.42 0.06 12.79
N PHE A 223 3.02 -0.63 13.76
CA PHE A 223 3.62 -1.95 13.54
C PHE A 223 2.59 -3.01 13.18
N ILE A 224 1.41 -2.99 13.82
CA ILE A 224 0.29 -3.88 13.47
C ILE A 224 -0.19 -3.62 12.03
N ALA A 225 -0.32 -2.36 11.63
CA ALA A 225 -0.67 -2.01 10.25
C ALA A 225 0.30 -2.66 9.25
N TRP A 226 1.60 -2.49 9.46
CA TRP A 226 2.60 -3.08 8.56
C TRP A 226 2.64 -4.61 8.59
N ALA A 227 2.30 -5.25 9.72
CA ALA A 227 2.14 -6.71 9.77
C ALA A 227 1.01 -7.18 8.83
N PHE A 228 -0.07 -6.42 8.70
CA PHE A 228 -1.12 -6.70 7.71
C PHE A 228 -0.64 -6.51 6.27
N THR A 229 0.27 -5.57 6.01
CA THR A 229 0.90 -5.45 4.68
C THR A 229 1.74 -6.68 4.33
N PHE A 230 2.44 -7.27 5.29
CA PHE A 230 3.15 -8.54 5.08
C PHE A 230 2.16 -9.66 4.71
N LEU A 231 1.07 -9.81 5.45
CA LEU A 231 0.03 -10.80 5.16
C LEU A 231 -0.60 -10.57 3.77
N PHE A 232 -0.81 -9.31 3.39
CA PHE A 232 -1.27 -8.96 2.05
C PHE A 232 -0.35 -9.53 0.95
N PHE A 233 0.96 -9.32 1.05
CA PHE A 233 1.89 -9.84 0.06
C PHE A 233 1.95 -11.37 0.07
N VAL A 234 1.95 -12.02 1.24
CA VAL A 234 1.94 -13.48 1.38
C VAL A 234 0.68 -14.07 0.74
N PHE A 235 -0.51 -13.58 1.09
CA PHE A 235 -1.76 -14.09 0.52
C PHE A 235 -1.89 -13.79 -0.98
N SER A 236 -1.41 -12.61 -1.43
CA SER A 236 -1.34 -12.29 -2.86
C SER A 236 -0.42 -13.26 -3.60
N TYR A 237 0.75 -13.57 -3.06
CA TYR A 237 1.67 -14.54 -3.64
C TYR A 237 1.03 -15.93 -3.74
N LEU A 238 0.44 -16.41 -2.65
CA LEU A 238 -0.22 -17.72 -2.62
C LEU A 238 -1.42 -17.80 -3.57
N SER A 239 -2.17 -16.70 -3.72
CA SER A 239 -3.31 -16.61 -4.64
C SER A 239 -2.88 -16.56 -6.11
N LEU A 240 -1.98 -15.64 -6.45
CA LEU A 240 -1.66 -15.32 -7.85
C LEU A 240 -0.60 -16.24 -8.45
N VAL A 241 0.35 -16.72 -7.64
CA VAL A 241 1.41 -17.62 -8.09
C VAL A 241 0.98 -19.08 -7.97
N MET A 242 0.28 -19.45 -6.92
CA MET A 242 -0.15 -20.81 -6.59
C MET A 242 1.01 -21.82 -6.68
N PRO A 243 1.91 -21.86 -5.70
CA PRO A 243 3.03 -22.80 -5.71
C PRO A 243 2.56 -24.26 -5.75
N ASN A 244 3.36 -25.15 -6.36
CA ASN A 244 3.01 -26.56 -6.54
C ASN A 244 2.68 -27.30 -5.22
N TRP A 245 3.34 -26.94 -4.11
CA TRP A 245 3.03 -27.52 -2.82
C TRP A 245 1.60 -27.17 -2.33
N LEU A 246 1.14 -25.93 -2.61
CA LEU A 246 -0.20 -25.48 -2.26
C LEU A 246 -1.25 -26.19 -3.13
N ILE A 247 -0.98 -26.35 -4.43
CA ILE A 247 -1.86 -27.11 -5.34
C ILE A 247 -2.06 -28.53 -4.84
N LYS A 248 -0.96 -29.23 -4.50
CA LYS A 248 -1.01 -30.61 -3.96
C LYS A 248 -1.82 -30.70 -2.66
N LEU A 249 -1.77 -29.67 -1.82
CA LEU A 249 -2.52 -29.62 -0.56
C LEU A 249 -4.02 -29.42 -0.80
N ILE A 250 -4.40 -28.64 -1.81
CA ILE A 250 -5.79 -28.40 -2.20
C ILE A 250 -6.41 -29.65 -2.84
N GLU A 251 -5.63 -30.38 -3.66
CA GLU A 251 -6.09 -31.60 -4.34
C GLU A 251 -6.28 -32.81 -3.40
N LYS A 252 -5.55 -32.84 -2.28
CA LYS A 252 -5.68 -33.92 -1.27
C LYS A 252 -6.95 -33.83 -0.42
N LYS A 253 -7.59 -32.67 -0.38
CA LYS A 253 -8.87 -32.42 0.32
C LYS A 253 -10.04 -32.42 -0.67
#